data_613084c4f2487ee12e46a8f9dc1b13bf
#
_entry.id   613084c4f2487ee12e46a8f9dc1b13bf
#
_cell.length_a   1.000
_cell.length_b   1.000
_cell.length_c   1.000
_cell.angle_alpha   90.00
_cell.angle_beta   90.00
_cell.angle_gamma   90.00
#
_symmetry.space_group_name_H-M   'P 1'
#
loop_
_entity.id
_entity.type
_entity.pdbx_description
1 polymer ?
#
loop_
_entity_poly.entity_id
_entity_poly.type
_entity_poly.pdbx_seq_one_letter_code
_entity_poly.pdbx_strand_id
1 'polypeptide(L)'
;MSARPFPYPPRMLVSRMTAAPPVFRTSALAAVPHGFLGRKGGVSTGVVAGLNVGLGSGDDPRAIARNRQRAVAAVMPGGRLVTVYQIHSAEVVTATGSFPDDRRPHADALVTAVPGLLLGILTADCVPVLFADVAAGVVGAAHAGWKGALGGVTDATIAAMEQLGAQRDRIAAATGPAIGRASYEVSDDFVARFCVDDPANERFFRDGRPGHAQFDIAAYVAARLASAGIGHVEMLGRDTCADPDNFYSFRRATQLGEPDYGRQISLIGLPERGGG
;
A
#
# COMPACT_ATOMS: atom_id res chain seq x y z
N MET A 1 -67.26 -8.46 -16.47
CA MET A 1 -65.92 -7.99 -16.84
C MET A 1 -64.97 -8.26 -15.69
N SER A 2 -64.13 -9.28 -15.85
CA SER A 2 -63.31 -9.86 -14.78
C SER A 2 -61.94 -9.13 -14.78
N ALA A 3 -61.58 -8.52 -13.66
CA ALA A 3 -60.26 -7.95 -13.42
C ALA A 3 -59.28 -9.08 -13.05
N ARG A 4 -58.21 -9.25 -13.86
CA ARG A 4 -57.14 -10.21 -13.56
C ARG A 4 -56.22 -9.63 -12.49
N PRO A 5 -55.78 -10.40 -11.50
CA PRO A 5 -54.79 -9.96 -10.51
C PRO A 5 -53.37 -9.95 -11.13
N PHE A 6 -52.59 -8.91 -10.86
CA PHE A 6 -51.18 -8.82 -11.17
C PHE A 6 -50.36 -9.80 -10.35
N PRO A 7 -49.56 -10.68 -10.97
CA PRO A 7 -48.74 -11.63 -10.24
C PRO A 7 -47.28 -11.25 -10.30
N TYR A 8 -46.76 -10.36 -9.46
CA TYR A 8 -45.35 -10.35 -9.06
C TYR A 8 -45.19 -9.58 -7.77
N PRO A 9 -44.74 -10.23 -6.68
CA PRO A 9 -44.28 -9.50 -5.51
C PRO A 9 -43.00 -8.72 -5.86
N PRO A 10 -42.72 -7.56 -5.24
CA PRO A 10 -41.51 -6.81 -5.47
C PRO A 10 -40.34 -7.71 -5.09
N ARG A 11 -39.41 -7.93 -6.05
CA ARG A 11 -38.12 -8.55 -5.79
C ARG A 11 -37.42 -7.69 -4.73
N MET A 12 -37.41 -8.15 -3.49
CA MET A 12 -36.47 -7.65 -2.50
C MET A 12 -35.07 -7.73 -3.12
N LEU A 13 -34.46 -6.57 -3.38
CA LEU A 13 -33.04 -6.43 -3.62
C LEU A 13 -32.31 -6.90 -2.36
N VAL A 14 -32.07 -8.22 -2.27
CA VAL A 14 -31.11 -8.76 -1.33
C VAL A 14 -29.78 -8.10 -1.74
N SER A 15 -29.36 -7.09 -0.98
CA SER A 15 -28.03 -6.50 -1.06
C SER A 15 -27.05 -7.67 -1.03
N ARG A 16 -26.42 -7.99 -2.17
CA ARG A 16 -25.33 -8.96 -2.21
C ARG A 16 -24.26 -8.41 -1.27
N MET A 17 -24.18 -8.97 -0.06
CA MET A 17 -23.06 -8.74 0.83
C MET A 17 -21.81 -9.17 0.05
N THR A 18 -21.06 -8.19 -0.44
CA THR A 18 -19.77 -8.47 -1.08
C THR A 18 -18.88 -9.17 -0.04
N ALA A 19 -18.18 -10.23 -0.45
CA ALA A 19 -17.27 -10.97 0.42
C ALA A 19 -16.26 -10.02 1.12
N ALA A 20 -15.73 -10.43 2.26
CA ALA A 20 -14.68 -9.70 2.93
C ALA A 20 -13.48 -9.54 1.99
N PRO A 21 -12.78 -8.39 2.01
CA PRO A 21 -11.57 -8.21 1.20
C PRO A 21 -10.52 -9.27 1.53
N PRO A 22 -9.94 -9.96 0.53
CA PRO A 22 -8.78 -10.82 0.75
C PRO A 22 -7.60 -10.02 1.28
N VAL A 23 -6.90 -10.56 2.28
CA VAL A 23 -5.76 -9.93 2.92
C VAL A 23 -4.53 -10.81 2.73
N PHE A 24 -3.51 -10.30 2.06
CA PHE A 24 -2.20 -10.93 1.98
C PHE A 24 -1.39 -10.55 3.22
N ARG A 25 -0.73 -11.52 3.82
CA ARG A 25 0.09 -11.35 5.04
C ARG A 25 1.47 -11.95 4.85
N THR A 26 2.40 -11.50 5.69
CA THR A 26 3.78 -11.99 5.73
C THR A 26 4.08 -12.56 7.11
N SER A 27 4.97 -13.54 7.17
CA SER A 27 5.39 -14.16 8.42
C SER A 27 6.21 -13.21 9.28
N ALA A 28 7.01 -12.35 8.66
CA ALA A 28 7.84 -11.36 9.34
C ALA A 28 7.06 -10.40 10.25
N LEU A 29 5.79 -10.15 9.97
CA LEU A 29 4.94 -9.22 10.71
C LEU A 29 3.78 -9.91 11.44
N ALA A 30 3.83 -11.25 11.61
CA ALA A 30 2.71 -12.03 12.16
C ALA A 30 2.28 -11.60 13.58
N ALA A 31 3.16 -10.97 14.33
CA ALA A 31 2.90 -10.55 15.72
C ALA A 31 2.08 -9.24 15.84
N VAL A 32 1.83 -8.54 14.73
CA VAL A 32 1.03 -7.30 14.70
C VAL A 32 -0.07 -7.38 13.65
N PRO A 33 -1.22 -6.70 13.85
CA PRO A 33 -2.22 -6.53 12.80
C PRO A 33 -1.61 -5.86 11.57
N HIS A 34 -1.55 -6.58 10.46
CA HIS A 34 -1.05 -6.05 9.19
C HIS A 34 -1.73 -6.74 8.00
N GLY A 35 -1.63 -6.13 6.85
CA GLY A 35 -2.09 -6.76 5.62
C GLY A 35 -1.93 -5.87 4.41
N PHE A 36 -1.67 -6.53 3.29
CA PHE A 36 -1.68 -5.93 1.97
C PHE A 36 -3.00 -6.31 1.29
N LEU A 37 -3.79 -5.33 0.89
CA LEU A 37 -5.06 -5.57 0.23
C LEU A 37 -4.92 -5.22 -1.25
N GLY A 38 -5.68 -5.92 -2.09
CA GLY A 38 -5.79 -5.64 -3.51
C GLY A 38 -7.13 -4.98 -3.84
N ARG A 39 -7.60 -5.19 -5.09
CA ARG A 39 -8.84 -4.59 -5.58
C ARG A 39 -10.13 -5.36 -5.25
N LYS A 40 -10.04 -6.60 -4.73
CA LYS A 40 -11.20 -7.45 -4.46
C LYS A 40 -11.92 -7.07 -3.15
N GLY A 41 -13.24 -7.31 -3.12
CA GLY A 41 -14.04 -7.15 -1.90
C GLY A 41 -14.53 -5.75 -1.61
N GLY A 42 -14.46 -4.83 -2.57
CA GLY A 42 -14.98 -3.47 -2.44
C GLY A 42 -16.31 -3.24 -3.14
N VAL A 43 -16.73 -1.96 -3.19
CA VAL A 43 -18.04 -1.53 -3.71
C VAL A 43 -17.94 -0.52 -4.85
N SER A 44 -16.75 -0.06 -5.22
CA SER A 44 -16.53 0.83 -6.36
C SER A 44 -16.87 0.15 -7.68
N THR A 45 -17.18 0.94 -8.71
CA THR A 45 -17.61 0.47 -10.03
C THR A 45 -16.80 1.13 -11.16
N GLY A 46 -17.03 0.73 -12.41
CA GLY A 46 -16.31 1.29 -13.57
C GLY A 46 -14.82 0.96 -13.58
N VAL A 47 -13.97 1.88 -14.04
CA VAL A 47 -12.53 1.69 -14.18
C VAL A 47 -11.84 1.42 -12.84
N VAL A 48 -12.39 1.93 -11.73
CA VAL A 48 -11.89 1.73 -10.36
C VAL A 48 -12.65 0.63 -9.62
N ALA A 49 -13.35 -0.27 -10.34
CA ALA A 49 -14.20 -1.30 -9.74
C ALA A 49 -13.45 -2.14 -8.70
N GLY A 50 -14.08 -2.31 -7.52
CA GLY A 50 -13.56 -3.08 -6.40
C GLY A 50 -13.26 -2.26 -5.16
N LEU A 51 -12.17 -2.58 -4.44
CA LEU A 51 -11.76 -1.97 -3.18
C LEU A 51 -10.88 -0.72 -3.42
N ASN A 52 -11.35 0.23 -4.22
CA ASN A 52 -10.64 1.49 -4.38
C ASN A 52 -10.73 2.34 -3.10
N VAL A 53 -9.58 2.79 -2.60
CA VAL A 53 -9.46 3.60 -1.37
C VAL A 53 -8.86 4.98 -1.62
N GLY A 54 -8.59 5.31 -2.89
CA GLY A 54 -7.89 6.51 -3.32
C GLY A 54 -8.80 7.73 -3.35
N LEU A 55 -8.65 8.67 -2.40
CA LEU A 55 -9.39 9.94 -2.35
C LEU A 55 -9.13 10.87 -3.55
N GLY A 56 -8.03 10.66 -4.27
CA GLY A 56 -7.69 11.42 -5.47
C GLY A 56 -8.16 10.80 -6.79
N SER A 57 -9.01 9.75 -6.75
CA SER A 57 -9.67 9.19 -7.92
C SER A 57 -11.03 9.86 -8.17
N GLY A 58 -11.55 9.75 -9.40
CA GLY A 58 -12.89 10.21 -9.76
C GLY A 58 -14.04 9.30 -9.26
N ASP A 59 -13.80 8.48 -8.24
CA ASP A 59 -14.78 7.56 -7.64
C ASP A 59 -15.79 8.26 -6.72
N ASP A 60 -16.91 7.61 -6.45
CA ASP A 60 -17.88 8.09 -5.45
C ASP A 60 -17.22 8.15 -4.05
N PRO A 61 -17.20 9.31 -3.39
CA PRO A 61 -16.65 9.46 -2.04
C PRO A 61 -17.26 8.51 -1.01
N ARG A 62 -18.55 8.13 -1.16
CA ARG A 62 -19.22 7.16 -0.29
C ARG A 62 -18.71 5.75 -0.52
N ALA A 63 -18.41 5.39 -1.76
CA ALA A 63 -17.80 4.11 -2.10
C ALA A 63 -16.39 4.02 -1.51
N ILE A 64 -15.57 5.07 -1.65
CA ILE A 64 -14.24 5.14 -1.07
C ILE A 64 -14.29 5.01 0.47
N ALA A 65 -15.17 5.75 1.14
CA ALA A 65 -15.33 5.68 2.59
C ALA A 65 -15.71 4.25 3.04
N ARG A 66 -16.64 3.61 2.32
CA ARG A 66 -17.05 2.23 2.60
C ARG A 66 -15.91 1.23 2.36
N ASN A 67 -15.14 1.41 1.30
CA ASN A 67 -13.98 0.56 1.02
C ASN A 67 -12.90 0.69 2.10
N ARG A 68 -12.62 1.90 2.58
CA ARG A 68 -11.69 2.14 3.70
C ARG A 68 -12.16 1.45 4.98
N GLN A 69 -13.46 1.55 5.32
CA GLN A 69 -14.03 0.84 6.46
C GLN A 69 -13.87 -0.69 6.32
N ARG A 70 -14.10 -1.24 5.11
CA ARG A 70 -13.94 -2.67 4.83
C ARG A 70 -12.48 -3.11 4.98
N ALA A 71 -11.54 -2.31 4.49
CA ALA A 71 -10.11 -2.58 4.62
C ALA A 71 -9.68 -2.59 6.10
N VAL A 72 -10.09 -1.60 6.89
CA VAL A 72 -9.86 -1.55 8.34
C VAL A 72 -10.44 -2.78 9.03
N ALA A 73 -11.71 -3.11 8.76
CA ALA A 73 -12.38 -4.26 9.37
C ALA A 73 -11.70 -5.60 9.04
N ALA A 74 -11.06 -5.73 7.88
CA ALA A 74 -10.36 -6.94 7.45
C ALA A 74 -9.00 -7.14 8.13
N VAL A 75 -8.34 -6.05 8.58
CA VAL A 75 -7.00 -6.10 9.15
C VAL A 75 -7.00 -5.89 10.65
N MET A 76 -7.66 -4.85 11.14
CA MET A 76 -7.75 -4.51 12.56
C MET A 76 -9.14 -3.89 12.84
N PRO A 77 -10.17 -4.71 13.13
CA PRO A 77 -11.50 -4.21 13.48
C PRO A 77 -11.43 -3.18 14.62
N GLY A 78 -12.10 -2.04 14.45
CA GLY A 78 -12.06 -0.94 15.41
C GLY A 78 -10.83 -0.02 15.30
N GLY A 79 -9.85 -0.36 14.48
CA GLY A 79 -8.65 0.46 14.26
C GLY A 79 -8.98 1.82 13.65
N ARG A 80 -8.28 2.86 14.11
CA ARG A 80 -8.39 4.22 13.59
C ARG A 80 -7.40 4.40 12.45
N LEU A 81 -7.91 4.45 11.22
CA LEU A 81 -7.10 4.58 10.00
C LEU A 81 -6.40 5.95 9.97
N VAL A 82 -5.10 5.91 9.73
CA VAL A 82 -4.26 7.10 9.51
C VAL A 82 -3.58 6.99 8.15
N THR A 83 -3.77 7.98 7.29
CA THR A 83 -3.12 8.08 5.98
C THR A 83 -2.54 9.47 5.79
N VAL A 84 -1.55 9.61 4.91
CA VAL A 84 -0.95 10.89 4.50
C VAL A 84 -1.35 11.26 3.07
N TYR A 85 -1.05 12.48 2.66
CA TYR A 85 -1.08 12.89 1.25
C TYR A 85 0.27 12.56 0.64
N GLN A 86 0.34 11.45 -0.11
CA GLN A 86 1.58 10.92 -0.69
C GLN A 86 2.07 11.78 -1.85
N ILE A 87 3.33 12.20 -1.81
CA ILE A 87 3.97 13.14 -2.75
C ILE A 87 5.24 12.58 -3.41
N HIS A 88 5.51 11.28 -3.21
CA HIS A 88 6.72 10.58 -3.69
C HIS A 88 8.03 11.15 -3.11
N SER A 89 8.03 11.50 -1.83
CA SER A 89 9.16 12.04 -1.05
C SER A 89 9.78 10.98 -0.13
N ALA A 90 10.74 11.42 0.70
CA ALA A 90 11.24 10.66 1.84
C ALA A 90 10.71 11.20 3.19
N GLU A 91 9.69 12.08 3.17
CA GLU A 91 9.12 12.66 4.37
C GLU A 91 8.35 11.61 5.18
N VAL A 92 8.56 11.63 6.51
CA VAL A 92 7.95 10.72 7.47
C VAL A 92 7.17 11.51 8.51
N VAL A 93 5.98 11.04 8.84
CA VAL A 93 5.14 11.65 9.89
C VAL A 93 5.00 10.69 11.07
N THR A 94 5.32 11.16 12.28
CA THR A 94 4.97 10.47 13.52
C THR A 94 3.51 10.72 13.85
N ALA A 95 2.69 9.66 13.75
CA ALA A 95 1.25 9.73 13.98
C ALA A 95 0.94 9.53 15.48
N THR A 96 0.32 10.54 16.09
CA THR A 96 -0.23 10.49 17.47
C THR A 96 -1.76 10.41 17.48
N GLY A 97 -2.39 10.54 16.31
CA GLY A 97 -3.83 10.47 16.07
C GLY A 97 -4.15 10.42 14.58
N SER A 98 -5.44 10.38 14.23
CA SER A 98 -5.89 10.45 12.84
C SER A 98 -5.90 11.90 12.33
N PHE A 99 -5.70 12.06 11.03
CA PHE A 99 -5.80 13.35 10.34
C PHE A 99 -7.14 13.43 9.59
N PRO A 100 -7.80 14.61 9.58
CA PRO A 100 -8.90 14.86 8.66
C PRO A 100 -8.46 14.67 7.19
N ASP A 101 -9.34 14.14 6.35
CA ASP A 101 -8.99 13.81 4.96
C ASP A 101 -8.52 15.02 4.13
N ASP A 102 -9.01 16.22 4.46
CA ASP A 102 -8.65 17.51 3.84
C ASP A 102 -7.38 18.16 4.41
N ARG A 103 -6.85 17.65 5.53
CA ARG A 103 -5.67 18.19 6.24
C ARG A 103 -4.61 17.13 6.51
N ARG A 104 -4.54 16.13 5.67
CA ARG A 104 -3.48 15.11 5.75
C ARG A 104 -2.11 15.73 5.49
N PRO A 105 -1.10 15.46 6.33
CA PRO A 105 0.29 15.87 6.05
C PRO A 105 0.79 15.38 4.70
N HIS A 106 1.61 16.17 4.04
CA HIS A 106 2.34 15.78 2.82
C HIS A 106 3.55 14.96 3.23
N ALA A 107 3.52 13.66 3.00
CA ALA A 107 4.58 12.72 3.35
C ALA A 107 4.36 11.40 2.60
N ASP A 108 5.34 10.50 2.67
CA ASP A 108 5.25 9.18 2.06
C ASP A 108 5.49 8.05 3.07
N ALA A 109 5.68 8.38 4.33
CA ALA A 109 5.75 7.39 5.40
C ALA A 109 5.08 7.87 6.68
N LEU A 110 4.70 6.90 7.50
CA LEU A 110 4.06 7.07 8.81
C LEU A 110 4.72 6.13 9.81
N VAL A 111 4.94 6.60 11.03
CA VAL A 111 5.35 5.77 12.17
C VAL A 111 4.47 6.07 13.38
N THR A 112 4.28 5.09 14.26
CA THR A 112 3.53 5.29 15.52
C THR A 112 3.93 4.29 16.60
N ALA A 113 3.80 4.71 17.87
CA ALA A 113 3.81 3.86 19.06
C ALA A 113 2.44 3.88 19.79
N VAL A 114 1.41 4.49 19.18
CA VAL A 114 0.10 4.68 19.80
C VAL A 114 -0.81 3.49 19.50
N PRO A 115 -1.29 2.74 20.52
CA PRO A 115 -2.28 1.67 20.33
C PRO A 115 -3.59 2.18 19.70
N GLY A 116 -4.25 1.32 18.95
CA GLY A 116 -5.50 1.64 18.26
C GLY A 116 -5.32 2.38 16.94
N LEU A 117 -4.11 2.88 16.60
CA LEU A 117 -3.85 3.44 15.28
C LEU A 117 -3.52 2.36 14.25
N LEU A 118 -4.06 2.52 13.05
CA LEU A 118 -3.82 1.68 11.88
C LEU A 118 -3.26 2.55 10.76
N LEU A 119 -1.96 2.45 10.51
CA LEU A 119 -1.26 3.19 9.46
C LEU A 119 -1.60 2.61 8.09
N GLY A 120 -1.87 3.47 7.11
CA GLY A 120 -2.24 3.06 5.75
C GLY A 120 -1.44 3.76 4.67
N ILE A 121 -0.87 2.99 3.75
CA ILE A 121 -0.19 3.46 2.55
C ILE A 121 -0.94 2.97 1.31
N LEU A 122 -1.20 3.90 0.40
CA LEU A 122 -1.92 3.65 -0.85
C LEU A 122 -0.93 3.46 -1.99
N THR A 123 -1.16 2.45 -2.83
CA THR A 123 -0.32 2.18 -4.01
C THR A 123 -1.14 1.78 -5.22
N ALA A 124 -0.55 1.97 -6.40
CA ALA A 124 -0.84 1.32 -7.65
C ALA A 124 0.52 1.28 -8.38
N ASP A 125 1.24 0.17 -8.23
CA ASP A 125 2.59 -0.15 -8.73
C ASP A 125 3.77 0.20 -7.79
N CYS A 126 3.75 1.32 -7.07
CA CYS A 126 4.81 1.64 -6.10
C CYS A 126 4.88 0.58 -4.99
N VAL A 127 6.06 0.40 -4.39
CA VAL A 127 6.28 -0.60 -3.33
C VAL A 127 5.75 -0.09 -2.00
N PRO A 128 4.73 -0.72 -1.39
CA PRO A 128 4.40 -0.46 0.00
C PRO A 128 5.34 -1.26 0.90
N VAL A 129 5.84 -0.63 1.95
CA VAL A 129 6.68 -1.29 2.97
C VAL A 129 6.02 -1.11 4.33
N LEU A 130 5.87 -2.21 5.06
CA LEU A 130 5.36 -2.23 6.43
C LEU A 130 6.48 -2.66 7.38
N PHE A 131 6.57 -2.01 8.55
CA PHE A 131 7.64 -2.20 9.52
C PHE A 131 7.07 -2.44 10.92
N ALA A 132 7.73 -3.28 11.73
CA ALA A 132 7.43 -3.43 13.15
C ALA A 132 8.68 -3.72 13.98
N ASP A 133 8.81 -3.05 15.13
CA ASP A 133 9.55 -3.53 16.31
C ASP A 133 8.52 -3.86 17.37
N VAL A 134 8.21 -5.14 17.51
CA VAL A 134 7.17 -5.65 18.42
C VAL A 134 7.54 -5.38 19.88
N ALA A 135 8.83 -5.51 20.22
CA ALA A 135 9.31 -5.33 21.59
C ALA A 135 9.22 -3.86 22.03
N ALA A 136 9.47 -2.93 21.12
CA ALA A 136 9.30 -1.50 21.38
C ALA A 136 7.83 -1.06 21.29
N GLY A 137 6.95 -1.85 20.66
CA GLY A 137 5.59 -1.42 20.36
C GLY A 137 5.55 -0.30 19.34
N VAL A 138 6.41 -0.36 18.31
CA VAL A 138 6.51 0.66 17.26
C VAL A 138 6.23 0.02 15.89
N VAL A 139 5.38 0.66 15.10
CA VAL A 139 5.10 0.24 13.71
C VAL A 139 5.30 1.40 12.74
N GLY A 140 5.60 1.05 11.48
CA GLY A 140 5.78 2.01 10.39
C GLY A 140 5.17 1.51 9.09
N ALA A 141 4.85 2.44 8.20
CA ALA A 141 4.38 2.16 6.84
C ALA A 141 4.94 3.20 5.87
N ALA A 142 5.53 2.77 4.75
CA ALA A 142 6.14 3.65 3.76
C ALA A 142 5.66 3.35 2.34
N HIS A 143 5.51 4.42 1.55
CA HIS A 143 5.27 4.40 0.13
C HIS A 143 6.59 4.61 -0.62
N ALA A 144 7.17 3.52 -1.10
CA ALA A 144 8.41 3.56 -1.85
C ALA A 144 8.13 3.54 -3.38
N GLY A 145 7.64 4.66 -3.93
CA GLY A 145 7.75 4.96 -5.34
C GLY A 145 9.21 5.23 -5.70
N TRP A 146 9.60 5.18 -6.98
CA TRP A 146 11.01 5.28 -7.37
C TRP A 146 11.74 6.51 -6.83
N LYS A 147 11.06 7.68 -6.76
CA LYS A 147 11.65 8.92 -6.21
C LYS A 147 11.89 8.79 -4.71
N GLY A 148 10.88 8.34 -3.96
CA GLY A 148 10.99 8.12 -2.52
C GLY A 148 12.00 7.03 -2.17
N ALA A 149 12.04 5.93 -2.94
CA ALA A 149 12.99 4.85 -2.77
C ALA A 149 14.44 5.32 -2.97
N LEU A 150 14.71 6.06 -4.05
CA LEU A 150 16.03 6.67 -4.32
C LEU A 150 16.37 7.72 -3.26
N GLY A 151 15.40 8.54 -2.84
CA GLY A 151 15.55 9.58 -1.82
C GLY A 151 15.63 9.05 -0.38
N GLY A 152 15.55 7.73 -0.13
CA GLY A 152 15.78 7.14 1.18
C GLY A 152 14.55 7.07 2.09
N VAL A 153 13.32 6.97 1.56
CA VAL A 153 12.10 6.87 2.38
C VAL A 153 12.13 5.71 3.39
N THR A 154 12.76 4.58 3.04
CA THR A 154 12.93 3.43 3.95
C THR A 154 13.86 3.77 5.11
N ASP A 155 14.98 4.41 4.83
CA ASP A 155 15.98 4.81 5.83
C ASP A 155 15.40 5.87 6.78
N ALA A 156 14.67 6.86 6.23
CA ALA A 156 13.98 7.89 7.01
C ALA A 156 12.90 7.27 7.91
N THR A 157 12.16 6.25 7.42
CA THR A 157 11.16 5.53 8.22
C THR A 157 11.80 4.79 9.39
N ILE A 158 12.91 4.07 9.15
CA ILE A 158 13.66 3.37 10.18
C ILE A 158 14.16 4.36 11.24
N ALA A 159 14.77 5.48 10.82
CA ALA A 159 15.24 6.52 11.74
C ALA A 159 14.11 7.11 12.59
N ALA A 160 12.93 7.34 12.01
CA ALA A 160 11.77 7.82 12.74
C ALA A 160 11.23 6.76 13.73
N MET A 161 11.30 5.47 13.40
CA MET A 161 10.96 4.40 14.35
C MET A 161 11.95 4.34 15.52
N GLU A 162 13.27 4.53 15.26
CA GLU A 162 14.30 4.61 16.31
C GLU A 162 14.05 5.77 17.28
N GLN A 163 13.58 6.92 16.78
CA GLN A 163 13.17 8.06 17.62
C GLN A 163 12.00 7.73 18.56
N LEU A 164 11.17 6.74 18.21
CA LEU A 164 10.10 6.21 19.05
C LEU A 164 10.54 5.06 19.95
N GLY A 165 11.84 4.71 19.97
CA GLY A 165 12.41 3.66 20.83
C GLY A 165 12.56 2.30 20.17
N ALA A 166 12.31 2.16 18.87
CA ALA A 166 12.64 0.96 18.14
C ALA A 166 14.15 0.72 18.10
N GLN A 167 14.58 -0.54 18.03
CA GLN A 167 15.97 -0.92 17.80
C GLN A 167 16.10 -1.54 16.42
N ARG A 168 17.05 -1.04 15.65
CA ARG A 168 17.21 -1.35 14.24
C ARG A 168 17.28 -2.85 13.95
N ASP A 169 18.07 -3.57 14.71
CA ASP A 169 18.25 -5.03 14.61
C ASP A 169 17.01 -5.85 14.99
N ARG A 170 16.02 -5.24 15.66
CA ARG A 170 14.73 -5.85 15.96
C ARG A 170 13.62 -5.47 14.98
N ILE A 171 13.84 -4.46 14.13
CA ILE A 171 12.85 -4.06 13.12
C ILE A 171 12.73 -5.19 12.10
N ALA A 172 11.52 -5.70 11.93
CA ALA A 172 11.13 -6.52 10.78
C ALA A 172 10.39 -5.67 9.76
N ALA A 173 10.65 -5.89 8.47
CA ALA A 173 9.96 -5.22 7.39
C ALA A 173 9.42 -6.22 6.36
N ALA A 174 8.30 -5.84 5.71
CA ALA A 174 7.76 -6.59 4.61
C ALA A 174 7.40 -5.66 3.44
N THR A 175 7.80 -6.03 2.21
CA THR A 175 7.35 -5.36 1.00
C THR A 175 6.10 -6.03 0.45
N GLY A 176 5.10 -5.22 0.10
CA GLY A 176 3.84 -5.69 -0.47
C GLY A 176 3.83 -5.78 -1.99
N PRO A 177 2.62 -5.95 -2.59
CA PRO A 177 2.46 -6.01 -4.03
C PRO A 177 2.92 -4.72 -4.70
N ALA A 178 3.74 -4.85 -5.72
CA ALA A 178 4.31 -3.74 -6.50
C ALA A 178 4.43 -4.15 -7.97
N ILE A 179 4.79 -3.21 -8.84
CA ILE A 179 5.07 -3.53 -10.23
C ILE A 179 6.30 -4.45 -10.34
N GLY A 180 6.15 -5.56 -11.03
CA GLY A 180 7.24 -6.51 -11.25
C GLY A 180 8.22 -6.02 -12.30
N ARG A 181 9.46 -6.54 -12.25
CA ARG A 181 10.51 -6.16 -13.21
C ARG A 181 10.08 -6.31 -14.67
N ALA A 182 9.43 -7.41 -15.02
CA ALA A 182 8.98 -7.65 -16.40
C ALA A 182 7.94 -6.64 -16.91
N SER A 183 7.26 -5.95 -15.99
CA SER A 183 6.22 -4.97 -16.26
C SER A 183 6.73 -3.52 -16.17
N TYR A 184 7.95 -3.29 -15.63
CA TYR A 184 8.44 -1.96 -15.34
C TYR A 184 9.56 -1.52 -16.28
N GLU A 185 9.19 -1.26 -17.53
CA GLU A 185 10.10 -0.65 -18.52
C GLU A 185 10.32 0.84 -18.20
N VAL A 186 11.59 1.26 -18.25
CA VAL A 186 12.07 2.63 -17.97
C VAL A 186 13.09 3.05 -19.04
N SER A 187 13.33 4.36 -19.22
CA SER A 187 14.32 4.87 -20.17
C SER A 187 15.75 4.76 -19.64
N ASP A 188 16.74 4.85 -20.54
CA ASP A 188 18.16 4.89 -20.16
C ASP A 188 18.48 6.08 -19.24
N ASP A 189 17.83 7.24 -19.41
CA ASP A 189 17.97 8.38 -18.50
C ASP A 189 17.51 8.05 -17.07
N PHE A 190 16.52 7.18 -16.92
CA PHE A 190 16.09 6.71 -15.62
C PHE A 190 17.15 5.82 -14.98
N VAL A 191 17.76 4.90 -15.74
CA VAL A 191 18.87 4.05 -15.28
C VAL A 191 20.03 4.94 -14.81
N ALA A 192 20.42 5.93 -15.63
CA ALA A 192 21.49 6.85 -15.30
C ALA A 192 21.31 7.56 -13.96
N ARG A 193 20.08 7.96 -13.60
CA ARG A 193 19.78 8.60 -12.29
C ARG A 193 20.11 7.70 -11.11
N PHE A 194 19.81 6.40 -11.20
CA PHE A 194 20.12 5.44 -10.15
C PHE A 194 21.62 5.13 -10.07
N CYS A 195 22.30 5.04 -11.22
CA CYS A 195 23.72 4.74 -11.30
C CYS A 195 24.62 5.94 -10.91
N VAL A 196 24.13 7.19 -11.04
CA VAL A 196 24.82 8.38 -10.53
C VAL A 196 24.81 8.41 -9.01
N ASP A 197 23.72 7.97 -8.37
CA ASP A 197 23.65 7.84 -6.91
C ASP A 197 24.59 6.73 -6.40
N ASP A 198 24.53 5.55 -6.99
CA ASP A 198 25.45 4.43 -6.74
C ASP A 198 25.57 3.56 -8.01
N PRO A 199 26.77 3.42 -8.63
CA PRO A 199 26.97 2.56 -9.80
C PRO A 199 26.54 1.11 -9.59
N ALA A 200 26.57 0.59 -8.36
CA ALA A 200 26.11 -0.76 -8.03
C ALA A 200 24.61 -0.97 -8.23
N ASN A 201 23.84 0.11 -8.41
CA ASN A 201 22.41 0.03 -8.69
C ASN A 201 22.09 -0.53 -10.08
N GLU A 202 23.06 -0.59 -11.00
CA GLU A 202 22.90 -1.22 -12.31
C GLU A 202 22.36 -2.67 -12.20
N ARG A 203 22.70 -3.39 -11.15
CA ARG A 203 22.23 -4.77 -10.87
C ARG A 203 20.69 -4.93 -10.80
N PHE A 204 19.95 -3.85 -10.55
CA PHE A 204 18.50 -3.85 -10.49
C PHE A 204 17.82 -3.65 -11.84
N PHE A 205 18.61 -3.43 -12.89
CA PHE A 205 18.15 -3.28 -14.26
C PHE A 205 18.50 -4.50 -15.11
N ARG A 206 17.72 -4.73 -16.15
CA ARG A 206 17.98 -5.72 -17.21
C ARG A 206 17.70 -5.07 -18.55
N ASP A 207 18.35 -5.56 -19.59
CA ASP A 207 18.15 -5.07 -20.94
C ASP A 207 16.68 -5.13 -21.34
N GLY A 208 16.20 -4.05 -21.92
CA GLY A 208 14.89 -3.88 -22.53
C GLY A 208 14.97 -3.69 -24.03
N ARG A 209 13.99 -3.03 -24.63
CA ARG A 209 14.11 -2.57 -26.02
C ARG A 209 15.17 -1.43 -26.11
N PRO A 210 15.71 -1.15 -27.31
CA PRO A 210 16.71 -0.09 -27.48
C PRO A 210 16.29 1.23 -26.79
N GLY A 211 17.19 1.81 -25.98
CA GLY A 211 16.94 3.02 -25.20
C GLY A 211 16.13 2.81 -23.91
N HIS A 212 15.90 1.55 -23.49
CA HIS A 212 15.11 1.23 -22.31
C HIS A 212 15.66 0.02 -21.55
N ALA A 213 15.33 -0.06 -20.26
CA ALA A 213 15.65 -1.19 -19.39
C ALA A 213 14.43 -1.64 -18.59
N GLN A 214 14.48 -2.84 -18.01
CA GLN A 214 13.49 -3.38 -17.09
C GLN A 214 13.99 -3.20 -15.66
N PHE A 215 13.28 -2.44 -14.84
CA PHE A 215 13.65 -2.10 -13.47
C PHE A 215 12.99 -2.97 -12.42
N ASP A 216 13.77 -3.51 -11.49
CA ASP A 216 13.28 -4.26 -10.32
C ASP A 216 13.24 -3.36 -9.09
N ILE A 217 12.19 -2.55 -8.98
CA ILE A 217 12.00 -1.64 -7.85
C ILE A 217 11.85 -2.39 -6.52
N ALA A 218 11.20 -3.57 -6.53
CA ALA A 218 11.01 -4.35 -5.31
C ALA A 218 12.34 -4.89 -4.78
N ALA A 219 13.21 -5.41 -5.67
CA ALA A 219 14.56 -5.83 -5.30
C ALA A 219 15.43 -4.64 -4.82
N TYR A 220 15.31 -3.48 -5.47
CA TYR A 220 16.00 -2.26 -5.02
C TYR A 220 15.61 -1.86 -3.60
N VAL A 221 14.31 -1.79 -3.31
CA VAL A 221 13.80 -1.46 -1.96
C VAL A 221 14.24 -2.50 -0.94
N ALA A 222 14.16 -3.80 -1.26
CA ALA A 222 14.62 -4.86 -0.37
C ALA A 222 16.13 -4.78 -0.08
N ALA A 223 16.95 -4.44 -1.07
CA ALA A 223 18.38 -4.23 -0.88
C ALA A 223 18.68 -3.02 0.02
N ARG A 224 17.93 -1.91 -0.13
CA ARG A 224 18.03 -0.74 0.78
C ARG A 224 17.71 -1.13 2.22
N LEU A 225 16.62 -1.88 2.43
CA LEU A 225 16.23 -2.38 3.76
C LEU A 225 17.30 -3.30 4.37
N ALA A 226 17.85 -4.22 3.59
CA ALA A 226 18.93 -5.10 4.04
C ALA A 226 20.20 -4.33 4.40
N SER A 227 20.58 -3.34 3.58
CA SER A 227 21.74 -2.48 3.83
C SER A 227 21.56 -1.56 5.04
N ALA A 228 20.33 -1.24 5.42
CA ALA A 228 20.02 -0.47 6.61
C ALA A 228 20.27 -1.25 7.92
N GLY A 229 20.53 -2.56 7.86
CA GLY A 229 20.86 -3.38 9.03
C GLY A 229 19.66 -3.70 9.92
N ILE A 230 18.44 -3.76 9.36
CA ILE A 230 17.27 -4.21 10.10
C ILE A 230 17.25 -5.74 10.27
N GLY A 231 16.51 -6.25 11.29
CA GLY A 231 16.58 -7.65 11.69
C GLY A 231 16.04 -8.65 10.67
N HIS A 232 15.00 -8.30 9.93
CA HIS A 232 14.38 -9.19 8.94
C HIS A 232 13.67 -8.45 7.81
N VAL A 233 13.80 -8.95 6.59
CA VAL A 233 13.09 -8.44 5.40
C VAL A 233 12.38 -9.59 4.68
N GLU A 234 11.08 -9.48 4.48
CA GLU A 234 10.28 -10.42 3.69
C GLU A 234 9.65 -9.72 2.48
N MET A 235 9.65 -10.37 1.32
CA MET A 235 9.03 -9.85 0.10
C MET A 235 7.81 -10.69 -0.27
N LEU A 236 6.64 -10.06 -0.46
CA LEU A 236 5.43 -10.78 -0.90
C LEU A 236 5.50 -11.25 -2.36
N GLY A 237 6.29 -10.57 -3.20
CA GLY A 237 6.61 -11.00 -4.56
C GLY A 237 5.42 -11.04 -5.53
N ARG A 238 4.47 -10.10 -5.45
CA ARG A 238 3.30 -10.00 -6.33
C ARG A 238 3.45 -8.84 -7.31
N ASP A 239 3.26 -9.12 -8.62
CA ASP A 239 3.28 -8.09 -9.68
C ASP A 239 1.87 -7.50 -9.84
N THR A 240 1.73 -6.20 -9.54
CA THR A 240 0.45 -5.48 -9.65
C THR A 240 0.02 -5.28 -11.09
N CYS A 241 0.96 -5.10 -12.01
CA CYS A 241 0.67 -4.88 -13.42
C CYS A 241 0.26 -6.17 -14.14
N ALA A 242 0.89 -7.29 -13.82
CA ALA A 242 0.62 -8.59 -14.44
C ALA A 242 -0.62 -9.30 -13.87
N ASP A 243 -1.13 -8.89 -12.69
CA ASP A 243 -2.28 -9.52 -12.02
C ASP A 243 -3.48 -8.56 -11.91
N PRO A 244 -4.24 -8.34 -13.01
CA PRO A 244 -5.39 -7.42 -13.05
C PRO A 244 -6.55 -7.85 -12.18
N ASP A 245 -6.67 -9.15 -11.88
CA ASP A 245 -7.76 -9.68 -11.07
C ASP A 245 -7.62 -9.31 -9.60
N ASN A 246 -6.39 -9.14 -9.12
CA ASN A 246 -6.12 -8.89 -7.72
C ASN A 246 -5.68 -7.45 -7.44
N PHE A 247 -5.11 -6.72 -8.41
CA PHE A 247 -4.50 -5.43 -8.14
C PHE A 247 -4.87 -4.33 -9.15
N TYR A 248 -4.92 -3.10 -8.67
CA TYR A 248 -4.85 -1.91 -9.52
C TYR A 248 -3.39 -1.67 -9.95
N SER A 249 -3.21 -1.11 -11.13
CA SER A 249 -1.89 -0.74 -11.66
C SER A 249 -2.00 0.53 -12.49
N PHE A 250 -1.21 1.53 -12.13
CA PHE A 250 -1.06 2.77 -12.89
C PHE A 250 -0.44 2.50 -14.29
N ARG A 251 0.58 1.63 -14.35
CA ARG A 251 1.23 1.26 -15.61
C ARG A 251 0.23 0.62 -16.58
N ARG A 252 -0.55 -0.34 -16.11
CA ARG A 252 -1.56 -1.01 -16.93
C ARG A 252 -2.65 -0.03 -17.37
N ALA A 253 -3.17 0.81 -16.47
CA ALA A 253 -4.17 1.82 -16.82
C ALA A 253 -3.65 2.79 -17.90
N THR A 254 -2.40 3.25 -17.77
CA THR A 254 -1.75 4.11 -18.78
C THR A 254 -1.59 3.39 -20.12
N GLN A 255 -1.19 2.13 -20.14
CA GLN A 255 -1.05 1.33 -21.36
C GLN A 255 -2.39 1.10 -22.06
N LEU A 256 -3.47 0.98 -21.30
CA LEU A 256 -4.84 0.81 -21.82
C LEU A 256 -5.54 2.13 -22.16
N GLY A 257 -4.92 3.27 -21.86
CA GLY A 257 -5.54 4.60 -22.08
C GLY A 257 -6.74 4.86 -21.17
N GLU A 258 -6.78 4.21 -19.99
CA GLU A 258 -7.86 4.42 -19.01
C GLU A 258 -7.80 5.84 -18.44
N PRO A 259 -8.96 6.52 -18.25
CA PRO A 259 -8.99 7.91 -17.79
C PRO A 259 -8.62 8.07 -16.30
N ASP A 260 -8.67 7.00 -15.53
CA ASP A 260 -8.35 6.97 -14.09
C ASP A 260 -7.96 5.54 -13.67
N TYR A 261 -7.49 5.39 -12.41
CA TYR A 261 -7.11 4.10 -11.84
C TYR A 261 -7.39 4.07 -10.34
N GLY A 262 -7.75 2.86 -9.85
CA GLY A 262 -7.93 2.62 -8.41
C GLY A 262 -6.60 2.51 -7.67
N ARG A 263 -6.67 2.64 -6.35
CA ARG A 263 -5.53 2.46 -5.44
C ARG A 263 -5.89 1.45 -4.36
N GLN A 264 -5.02 0.46 -4.17
CA GLN A 264 -5.06 -0.48 -3.07
C GLN A 264 -4.40 0.12 -1.82
N ILE A 265 -4.55 -0.57 -0.68
CA ILE A 265 -4.01 -0.11 0.60
C ILE A 265 -3.24 -1.23 1.30
N SER A 266 -2.13 -0.85 1.93
CA SER A 266 -1.35 -1.67 2.83
C SER A 266 -1.47 -1.09 4.23
N LEU A 267 -1.75 -1.94 5.22
CA LEU A 267 -2.14 -1.54 6.57
C LEU A 267 -1.27 -2.23 7.62
N ILE A 268 -0.86 -1.48 8.64
CA ILE A 268 -0.21 -2.03 9.84
C ILE A 268 -0.62 -1.20 11.06
N GLY A 269 -0.82 -1.86 12.20
CA GLY A 269 -1.22 -1.14 13.41
C GLY A 269 -0.83 -1.85 14.70
N LEU A 270 -1.09 -1.15 15.79
CA LEU A 270 -0.95 -1.67 17.15
C LEU A 270 -2.36 -1.85 17.71
N PRO A 271 -2.73 -3.07 18.18
CA PRO A 271 -4.02 -3.27 18.81
C PRO A 271 -4.15 -2.40 20.06
N GLU A 272 -5.35 -2.01 20.43
CA GLU A 272 -5.59 -1.44 21.74
C GLU A 272 -5.15 -2.45 22.81
N ARG A 273 -4.44 -1.97 23.84
CA ARG A 273 -4.13 -2.82 24.98
C ARG A 273 -5.48 -3.18 25.62
N GLY A 274 -5.85 -4.46 25.57
CA GLY A 274 -7.05 -4.94 26.26
C GLY A 274 -6.99 -4.43 27.69
N GLY A 275 -8.01 -3.71 28.12
CA GLY A 275 -8.18 -3.37 29.51
C GLY A 275 -8.30 -4.68 30.27
N GLY A 276 -7.28 -5.02 31.07
CA GLY A 276 -7.30 -6.13 31.99
C GLY A 276 -8.30 -5.90 33.12
#